data_58abc56e4f12d9b16dbed8df50967f7c
#
_entry.id   58abc56e4f12d9b16dbed8df50967f7c
#
_cell.length_a   1.000
_cell.length_b   1.000
_cell.length_c   1.000
_cell.angle_alpha   90.00
_cell.angle_beta   90.00
_cell.angle_gamma   90.00
#
_symmetry.space_group_name_H-M   'P 1'
#
loop_
_entity.id
_entity.type
_entity.pdbx_description
1 polymer ?
#
loop_
_entity_poly.entity_id
_entity_poly.type
_entity_poly.pdbx_seq_one_letter_code
_entity_poly.pdbx_strand_id
1 'polypeptide(L)'
;MGTWKIAYADFLTALMAFFLLMWLVSGVSPESRAAIAAEFKPRPADTSLATTGDVPVETDRLFSLLTLSEVLKAAGESIVLTAEPDGVRIDLVDTEGRPLFESARGALTPEGRALVEAAAVTLAGLPNALSIEGHTDAFGLAGAGYSNWELSSDRAHEARRLLAAGGVADERVRAVTGLADTQPLNPGEPHNARNRRISLKVHLGAQP
;
A
#
# COMPACT_ATOMS: atom_id res chain seq x y z
N MET A 1 48.97 -32.79 -0.06
CA MET A 1 48.41 -32.26 -1.31
C MET A 1 47.84 -30.86 -1.01
N GLY A 2 48.30 -29.85 -1.75
CA GLY A 2 48.12 -28.48 -1.32
C GLY A 2 46.66 -27.96 -1.46
N THR A 3 46.12 -27.50 -0.37
CA THR A 3 44.78 -26.82 -0.28
C THR A 3 44.62 -25.66 -1.27
N TRP A 4 45.73 -25.08 -1.73
CA TRP A 4 45.73 -24.02 -2.72
C TRP A 4 45.17 -24.46 -4.10
N LYS A 5 45.28 -25.76 -4.45
CA LYS A 5 44.73 -26.31 -5.70
C LYS A 5 43.23 -26.34 -5.69
N ILE A 6 42.60 -26.54 -4.53
CA ILE A 6 41.16 -26.53 -4.36
C ILE A 6 40.64 -25.07 -4.52
N ALA A 7 41.31 -24.12 -3.87
CA ALA A 7 40.96 -22.71 -3.99
C ALA A 7 41.14 -22.20 -5.43
N TYR A 8 42.17 -22.66 -6.13
CA TYR A 8 42.42 -22.33 -7.53
C TYR A 8 41.34 -22.91 -8.46
N ALA A 9 40.92 -24.16 -8.22
CA ALA A 9 39.85 -24.79 -8.98
C ALA A 9 38.49 -24.08 -8.77
N ASP A 10 38.20 -23.67 -7.53
CA ASP A 10 36.99 -22.92 -7.19
C ASP A 10 36.97 -21.56 -7.87
N PHE A 11 38.11 -20.85 -7.85
CA PHE A 11 38.26 -19.59 -8.59
C PHE A 11 38.02 -19.75 -10.09
N LEU A 12 38.57 -20.81 -10.72
CA LEU A 12 38.38 -21.07 -12.15
C LEU A 12 36.93 -21.42 -12.49
N THR A 13 36.22 -22.16 -11.61
CA THR A 13 34.81 -22.47 -11.83
C THR A 13 33.92 -21.24 -11.70
N ALA A 14 34.20 -20.37 -10.72
CA ALA A 14 33.50 -19.09 -10.57
C ALA A 14 33.74 -18.17 -11.79
N LEU A 15 34.99 -18.10 -12.26
CA LEU A 15 35.36 -17.32 -13.45
C LEU A 15 34.65 -17.85 -14.70
N MET A 16 34.60 -19.18 -14.88
CA MET A 16 33.87 -19.83 -15.98
C MET A 16 32.38 -19.50 -15.93
N ALA A 17 31.74 -19.59 -14.77
CA ALA A 17 30.36 -19.25 -14.60
C ALA A 17 30.08 -17.79 -14.95
N PHE A 18 30.96 -16.87 -14.52
CA PHE A 18 30.87 -15.44 -14.87
C PHE A 18 30.95 -15.21 -16.38
N PHE A 19 31.89 -15.84 -17.07
CA PHE A 19 32.00 -15.68 -18.53
C PHE A 19 30.84 -16.32 -19.27
N LEU A 20 30.31 -17.45 -18.81
CA LEU A 20 29.09 -18.04 -19.38
C LEU A 20 27.88 -17.11 -19.26
N LEU A 21 27.68 -16.49 -18.10
CA LEU A 21 26.62 -15.51 -17.92
C LEU A 21 26.81 -14.30 -18.82
N MET A 22 28.04 -13.80 -18.91
CA MET A 22 28.36 -12.67 -19.76
C MET A 22 28.16 -13.00 -21.26
N TRP A 23 28.51 -14.22 -21.67
CA TRP A 23 28.27 -14.70 -23.04
C TRP A 23 26.77 -14.84 -23.33
N LEU A 24 26.01 -15.37 -22.39
CA LEU A 24 24.55 -15.48 -22.50
C LEU A 24 23.91 -14.08 -22.68
N VAL A 25 24.30 -13.13 -21.87
CA VAL A 25 23.82 -11.72 -21.93
C VAL A 25 24.27 -11.04 -23.22
N SER A 26 25.44 -11.38 -23.77
CA SER A 26 25.93 -10.79 -25.02
C SER A 26 25.14 -11.21 -26.26
N GLY A 27 24.46 -12.36 -26.20
CA GLY A 27 23.55 -12.84 -27.25
C GLY A 27 22.17 -12.19 -27.26
N VAL A 28 21.83 -11.39 -26.22
CA VAL A 28 20.55 -10.71 -26.11
C VAL A 28 20.56 -9.42 -26.94
N SER A 29 19.44 -9.13 -27.63
CA SER A 29 19.31 -7.91 -28.45
C SER A 29 19.52 -6.63 -27.63
N PRO A 30 19.98 -5.52 -28.24
CA PRO A 30 20.16 -4.25 -27.54
C PRO A 30 18.89 -3.76 -26.84
N GLU A 31 17.73 -4.01 -27.43
CA GLU A 31 16.42 -3.65 -26.89
C GLU A 31 16.10 -4.44 -25.61
N SER A 32 16.35 -5.75 -25.63
CA SER A 32 16.16 -6.60 -24.44
C SER A 32 17.16 -6.28 -23.33
N ARG A 33 18.42 -5.90 -23.68
CA ARG A 33 19.38 -5.40 -22.67
C ARG A 33 18.94 -4.09 -22.06
N ALA A 34 18.39 -3.18 -22.86
CA ALA A 34 17.86 -1.91 -22.36
C ALA A 34 16.66 -2.12 -21.42
N ALA A 35 15.79 -3.08 -21.73
CA ALA A 35 14.67 -3.47 -20.88
C ALA A 35 15.14 -4.05 -19.54
N ILE A 36 16.11 -4.97 -19.56
CA ILE A 36 16.72 -5.53 -18.34
C ILE A 36 17.44 -4.45 -17.54
N ALA A 37 18.22 -3.58 -18.21
CA ALA A 37 18.93 -2.49 -17.52
C ALA A 37 17.99 -1.42 -16.94
N ALA A 38 16.82 -1.22 -17.53
CA ALA A 38 15.79 -0.33 -17.02
C ALA A 38 15.20 -0.85 -15.71
N GLU A 39 15.07 -2.16 -15.53
CA GLU A 39 14.59 -2.80 -14.32
C GLU A 39 15.58 -2.65 -13.14
N PHE A 40 16.89 -2.62 -13.44
CA PHE A 40 17.96 -2.46 -12.43
C PHE A 40 18.42 -1.01 -12.22
N LYS A 41 17.85 -0.04 -12.94
CA LYS A 41 18.16 1.37 -12.65
C LYS A 41 17.51 1.76 -11.32
N PRO A 42 18.29 2.28 -10.32
CA PRO A 42 17.68 2.89 -9.16
C PRO A 42 16.81 4.05 -9.65
N ARG A 43 15.50 3.89 -9.49
CA ARG A 43 14.54 4.95 -9.76
C ARG A 43 14.85 6.10 -8.82
N PRO A 44 14.95 7.36 -9.29
CA PRO A 44 15.06 8.47 -8.37
C PRO A 44 13.90 8.39 -7.39
N ALA A 45 14.20 8.69 -6.11
CA ALA A 45 13.25 8.71 -5.02
C ALA A 45 12.29 9.90 -5.21
N ASP A 46 11.38 9.77 -6.16
CA ASP A 46 10.19 10.60 -6.29
C ASP A 46 8.98 9.69 -6.12
N THR A 47 8.40 9.85 -4.96
CA THR A 47 6.98 9.68 -4.64
C THR A 47 6.26 8.52 -5.33
N SER A 48 5.94 7.50 -4.52
CA SER A 48 4.93 6.47 -4.77
C SER A 48 5.13 5.62 -6.03
N LEU A 49 5.55 4.42 -5.81
CA LEU A 49 5.15 3.17 -6.45
C LEU A 49 6.22 2.10 -6.15
N ALA A 50 6.24 1.61 -4.92
CA ALA A 50 6.85 0.32 -4.65
C ALA A 50 5.92 -0.75 -5.23
N THR A 51 6.16 -1.11 -6.49
CA THR A 51 5.53 -2.30 -7.04
C THR A 51 6.59 -3.10 -7.75
N THR A 52 7.17 -4.06 -7.05
CA THR A 52 7.95 -5.14 -7.64
C THR A 52 7.23 -6.44 -7.33
N GLY A 53 6.32 -6.79 -8.18
CA GLY A 53 5.61 -8.04 -8.31
C GLY A 53 4.83 -7.94 -9.60
N ASP A 54 4.70 -9.02 -10.31
CA ASP A 54 3.85 -9.14 -11.50
C ASP A 54 2.42 -8.75 -11.08
N VAL A 55 2.08 -7.45 -11.22
CA VAL A 55 0.75 -6.95 -10.87
C VAL A 55 -0.18 -7.45 -11.95
N PRO A 56 -1.23 -8.20 -11.63
CA PRO A 56 -2.17 -8.69 -12.62
C PRO A 56 -2.76 -7.53 -13.45
N VAL A 57 -2.98 -7.73 -14.73
CA VAL A 57 -3.58 -6.73 -15.64
C VAL A 57 -4.90 -6.17 -15.08
N GLU A 58 -5.62 -6.96 -14.31
CA GLU A 58 -6.85 -6.55 -13.63
C GLU A 58 -6.58 -5.53 -12.51
N THR A 59 -5.48 -5.65 -11.78
CA THR A 59 -5.06 -4.66 -10.77
C THR A 59 -4.72 -3.34 -11.43
N ASP A 60 -3.95 -3.35 -12.52
CA ASP A 60 -3.60 -2.14 -13.26
C ASP A 60 -4.85 -1.42 -13.78
N ARG A 61 -5.83 -2.19 -14.23
CA ARG A 61 -7.11 -1.66 -14.71
C ARG A 61 -7.91 -1.02 -13.57
N LEU A 62 -8.00 -1.70 -12.43
CA LEU A 62 -8.67 -1.17 -11.23
C LEU A 62 -7.96 0.07 -10.70
N PHE A 63 -6.62 0.02 -10.62
CA PHE A 63 -5.79 1.15 -10.21
C PHE A 63 -6.00 2.36 -11.12
N SER A 64 -6.03 2.14 -12.44
CA SER A 64 -6.29 3.20 -13.42
C SER A 64 -7.68 3.82 -13.25
N LEU A 65 -8.71 3.00 -13.04
CA LEU A 65 -10.08 3.47 -12.79
C LEU A 65 -10.14 4.34 -11.52
N LEU A 66 -9.51 3.91 -10.44
CA LEU A 66 -9.47 4.67 -9.18
C LEU A 66 -8.67 5.97 -9.34
N THR A 67 -7.54 5.93 -10.05
CA THR A 67 -6.71 7.12 -10.31
C THR A 67 -7.44 8.15 -11.19
N LEU A 68 -8.30 7.71 -12.10
CA LEU A 68 -9.11 8.60 -12.96
C LEU A 68 -10.33 9.19 -12.24
N SER A 69 -10.67 8.71 -11.04
CA SER A 69 -11.78 9.28 -10.27
C SER A 69 -11.49 10.72 -9.89
N GLU A 70 -12.28 11.65 -10.42
CA GLU A 70 -12.16 13.08 -10.09
C GLU A 70 -12.37 13.35 -8.60
N VAL A 71 -13.19 12.53 -7.94
CA VAL A 71 -13.48 12.62 -6.51
C VAL A 71 -12.24 12.32 -5.68
N LEU A 72 -11.50 11.25 -6.04
CA LEU A 72 -10.26 10.88 -5.35
C LEU A 72 -9.12 11.85 -5.67
N LYS A 73 -9.05 12.36 -6.90
CA LYS A 73 -8.07 13.40 -7.29
C LYS A 73 -8.23 14.69 -6.50
N ALA A 74 -9.46 15.11 -6.25
CA ALA A 74 -9.75 16.34 -5.49
C ALA A 74 -9.25 16.26 -4.03
N ALA A 75 -9.07 15.07 -3.48
CA ALA A 75 -8.55 14.87 -2.14
C ALA A 75 -7.03 15.10 -2.01
N GLY A 76 -6.30 15.11 -3.14
CA GLY A 76 -4.88 15.45 -3.21
C GLY A 76 -4.00 14.56 -2.33
N GLU A 77 -3.17 15.16 -1.49
CA GLU A 77 -2.19 14.47 -0.63
C GLU A 77 -2.82 13.63 0.50
N SER A 78 -4.13 13.81 0.75
CA SER A 78 -4.85 13.03 1.77
C SER A 78 -5.21 11.62 1.32
N ILE A 79 -4.96 11.28 0.03
CA ILE A 79 -5.17 9.92 -0.51
C ILE A 79 -3.88 9.41 -1.14
N VAL A 80 -3.52 8.17 -0.80
CA VAL A 80 -2.43 7.42 -1.44
C VAL A 80 -3.02 6.15 -2.04
N LEU A 81 -2.78 5.93 -3.32
CA LEU A 81 -3.16 4.71 -4.03
C LEU A 81 -1.94 3.82 -4.23
N THR A 82 -2.06 2.56 -3.87
CA THR A 82 -0.99 1.57 -4.05
C THR A 82 -1.57 0.33 -4.72
N ALA A 83 -0.97 -0.08 -5.84
CA ALA A 83 -1.30 -1.35 -6.46
C ALA A 83 -0.64 -2.49 -5.70
N GLU A 84 -1.41 -3.53 -5.36
CA GLU A 84 -0.97 -4.75 -4.70
C GLU A 84 -1.25 -5.97 -5.59
N PRO A 85 -0.58 -7.10 -5.41
CA PRO A 85 -0.77 -8.28 -6.27
C PRO A 85 -2.21 -8.82 -6.25
N ASP A 86 -2.96 -8.58 -5.17
CA ASP A 86 -4.31 -9.08 -4.95
C ASP A 86 -5.38 -7.96 -4.92
N GLY A 87 -5.00 -6.72 -5.32
CA GLY A 87 -5.94 -5.61 -5.36
C GLY A 87 -5.30 -4.23 -5.37
N VAL A 88 -6.09 -3.24 -4.98
CA VAL A 88 -5.63 -1.85 -4.83
C VAL A 88 -5.91 -1.38 -3.42
N ARG A 89 -4.91 -0.81 -2.78
CA ARG A 89 -5.02 -0.16 -1.48
C ARG A 89 -5.23 1.34 -1.67
N ILE A 90 -6.19 1.88 -0.96
CA ILE A 90 -6.50 3.32 -0.87
C ILE A 90 -6.25 3.72 0.58
N ASP A 91 -5.18 4.45 0.83
CA ASP A 91 -4.87 4.98 2.15
C ASP A 91 -5.42 6.41 2.26
N LEU A 92 -6.35 6.62 3.18
CA LEU A 92 -6.83 7.94 3.58
C LEU A 92 -5.95 8.39 4.74
N VAL A 93 -5.04 9.33 4.48
CA VAL A 93 -3.97 9.70 5.41
C VAL A 93 -4.25 11.01 6.10
N ASP A 94 -3.86 11.10 7.36
CA ASP A 94 -3.84 12.35 8.13
C ASP A 94 -2.71 13.26 7.63
N THR A 95 -3.01 14.53 7.44
CA THR A 95 -2.04 15.54 7.05
C THR A 95 -2.10 16.74 8.00
N GLU A 96 -1.00 17.49 8.14
CA GLU A 96 -0.94 18.64 9.04
C GLU A 96 -2.00 19.72 8.74
N GLY A 97 -2.36 19.87 7.46
CA GLY A 97 -3.35 20.85 7.02
C GLY A 97 -4.80 20.33 7.02
N ARG A 98 -4.99 18.99 7.07
CA ARG A 98 -6.31 18.35 7.04
C ARG A 98 -6.30 17.13 7.95
N PRO A 99 -6.54 17.30 9.25
CA PRO A 99 -6.59 16.19 10.18
C PRO A 99 -7.78 15.27 9.87
N LEU A 100 -7.50 13.99 9.75
CA LEU A 100 -8.50 12.96 9.47
C LEU A 100 -9.33 12.62 10.71
N PHE A 101 -8.71 12.67 11.89
CA PHE A 101 -9.31 12.26 13.17
C PHE A 101 -9.30 13.38 14.18
N GLU A 102 -10.30 13.38 15.05
CA GLU A 102 -10.26 14.16 16.29
C GLU A 102 -9.15 13.65 17.21
N SER A 103 -8.51 14.55 17.96
CA SER A 103 -7.40 14.20 18.83
C SER A 103 -7.77 13.10 19.84
N ALA A 104 -6.95 12.04 19.88
CA ALA A 104 -7.08 10.90 20.79
C ALA A 104 -8.44 10.18 20.78
N ARG A 105 -9.22 10.32 19.72
CA ARG A 105 -10.52 9.67 19.55
C ARG A 105 -10.61 8.90 18.23
N GLY A 106 -11.50 7.91 18.18
CA GLY A 106 -11.82 7.19 16.96
C GLY A 106 -12.72 7.99 15.99
N ALA A 107 -13.25 9.14 16.43
CA ALA A 107 -14.13 9.97 15.64
C ALA A 107 -13.36 10.69 14.52
N LEU A 108 -13.99 10.75 13.34
CA LEU A 108 -13.50 11.51 12.20
C LEU A 108 -13.85 13.00 12.34
N THR A 109 -12.92 13.86 11.89
CA THR A 109 -13.23 15.26 11.68
C THR A 109 -14.27 15.44 10.57
N PRO A 110 -14.89 16.62 10.41
CA PRO A 110 -15.74 16.89 9.24
C PRO A 110 -15.02 16.66 7.91
N GLU A 111 -13.75 17.05 7.80
CA GLU A 111 -12.90 16.84 6.63
C GLU A 111 -12.61 15.35 6.42
N GLY A 112 -12.29 14.62 7.48
CA GLY A 112 -12.08 13.17 7.43
C GLY A 112 -13.33 12.42 7.00
N ARG A 113 -14.50 12.84 7.52
CA ARG A 113 -15.80 12.29 7.11
C ARG A 113 -16.06 12.51 5.62
N ALA A 114 -15.88 13.75 5.14
CA ALA A 114 -16.05 14.07 3.72
C ALA A 114 -15.12 13.25 2.82
N LEU A 115 -13.89 12.96 3.29
CA LEU A 115 -12.93 12.14 2.55
C LEU A 115 -13.39 10.67 2.46
N VAL A 116 -13.90 10.09 3.54
CA VAL A 116 -14.44 8.71 3.54
C VAL A 116 -15.72 8.64 2.68
N GLU A 117 -16.60 9.64 2.74
CA GLU A 117 -17.79 9.74 1.91
C GLU A 117 -17.44 9.85 0.42
N ALA A 118 -16.41 10.63 0.09
CA ALA A 118 -15.90 10.74 -1.28
C ALA A 118 -15.37 9.38 -1.80
N ALA A 119 -14.64 8.64 -0.96
CA ALA A 119 -14.21 7.28 -1.28
C ALA A 119 -15.40 6.33 -1.45
N ALA A 120 -16.45 6.46 -0.60
CA ALA A 120 -17.65 5.64 -0.67
C ALA A 120 -18.37 5.77 -2.01
N VAL A 121 -18.52 7.00 -2.53
CA VAL A 121 -19.16 7.25 -3.85
C VAL A 121 -18.43 6.49 -4.96
N THR A 122 -17.10 6.52 -4.95
CA THR A 122 -16.29 5.81 -5.95
C THR A 122 -16.41 4.30 -5.80
N LEU A 123 -16.34 3.80 -4.54
CA LEU A 123 -16.35 2.38 -4.24
C LEU A 123 -17.75 1.74 -4.39
N ALA A 124 -18.84 2.51 -4.21
CA ALA A 124 -20.20 2.01 -4.41
C ALA A 124 -20.45 1.54 -5.84
N GLY A 125 -19.78 2.15 -6.83
CA GLY A 125 -19.88 1.76 -8.24
C GLY A 125 -19.08 0.51 -8.62
N LEU A 126 -18.26 -0.04 -7.72
CA LEU A 126 -17.42 -1.20 -7.99
C LEU A 126 -18.04 -2.48 -7.38
N PRO A 127 -17.93 -3.65 -8.03
CA PRO A 127 -18.44 -4.91 -7.49
C PRO A 127 -17.48 -5.59 -6.50
N ASN A 128 -16.27 -5.08 -6.35
CA ASN A 128 -15.16 -5.70 -5.64
C ASN A 128 -15.41 -5.80 -4.13
N ALA A 129 -14.89 -6.84 -3.51
CA ALA A 129 -14.86 -6.98 -2.06
C ALA A 129 -13.86 -6.00 -1.44
N LEU A 130 -14.10 -5.60 -0.19
CA LEU A 130 -13.33 -4.60 0.55
C LEU A 130 -12.85 -5.16 1.89
N SER A 131 -11.63 -4.77 2.28
CA SER A 131 -11.17 -4.84 3.67
C SER A 131 -10.87 -3.43 4.15
N ILE A 132 -11.19 -3.15 5.42
CA ILE A 132 -11.05 -1.85 6.05
C ILE A 132 -10.09 -1.99 7.22
N GLU A 133 -9.01 -1.22 7.20
CA GLU A 133 -7.97 -1.27 8.22
C GLU A 133 -7.80 0.10 8.85
N GLY A 134 -7.73 0.14 10.19
CA GLY A 134 -7.42 1.35 10.94
C GLY A 134 -5.99 1.29 11.46
N HIS A 135 -5.30 2.43 11.40
CA HIS A 135 -3.92 2.56 11.88
C HIS A 135 -3.77 3.79 12.78
N THR A 136 -2.76 3.73 13.64
CA THR A 136 -2.32 4.84 14.49
C THR A 136 -0.86 5.18 14.23
N ASP A 137 -0.43 6.33 14.72
CA ASP A 137 0.98 6.58 14.97
C ASP A 137 1.45 5.86 16.23
N ALA A 138 2.75 5.92 16.53
CA ALA A 138 3.35 5.27 17.69
C ALA A 138 3.22 6.09 18.98
N PHE A 139 2.41 7.16 19.00
CA PHE A 139 2.09 7.84 20.26
C PHE A 139 1.18 6.94 21.09
N GLY A 140 1.66 6.59 22.30
CA GLY A 140 0.87 5.81 23.25
C GLY A 140 -0.30 6.65 23.79
N LEU A 141 -1.48 6.05 23.84
CA LEU A 141 -2.60 6.64 24.54
C LEU A 141 -2.43 6.45 26.06
N ALA A 142 -2.43 7.54 26.81
CA ALA A 142 -2.40 7.49 28.27
C ALA A 142 -3.82 7.19 28.81
N GLY A 143 -4.13 5.91 29.04
CA GLY A 143 -5.42 5.51 29.62
C GLY A 143 -5.47 4.02 29.93
N ALA A 144 -5.95 3.65 31.12
CA ALA A 144 -6.16 2.26 31.47
C ALA A 144 -7.30 1.66 30.64
N GLY A 145 -7.01 0.65 29.81
CA GLY A 145 -8.00 -0.11 29.05
C GLY A 145 -8.37 0.42 27.67
N TYR A 146 -7.69 1.48 27.18
CA TYR A 146 -7.87 1.98 25.82
C TYR A 146 -6.50 2.26 25.20
N SER A 147 -6.12 1.50 24.20
CA SER A 147 -4.82 1.53 23.55
C SER A 147 -4.94 1.86 22.06
N ASN A 148 -3.82 1.87 21.36
CA ASN A 148 -3.80 2.03 19.91
C ASN A 148 -4.60 0.91 19.17
N TRP A 149 -4.78 -0.26 19.80
CA TRP A 149 -5.58 -1.35 19.25
C TRP A 149 -7.07 -1.01 19.22
N GLU A 150 -7.62 -0.53 20.34
CA GLU A 150 -9.01 -0.11 20.42
C GLU A 150 -9.24 1.10 19.53
N LEU A 151 -8.33 2.10 19.58
CA LEU A 151 -8.44 3.30 18.77
C LEU A 151 -8.48 3.01 17.27
N SER A 152 -7.57 2.14 16.79
CA SER A 152 -7.51 1.78 15.37
C SER A 152 -8.74 0.98 14.94
N SER A 153 -9.26 0.10 15.81
CA SER A 153 -10.48 -0.65 15.58
C SER A 153 -11.71 0.27 15.49
N ASP A 154 -11.84 1.24 16.40
CA ASP A 154 -12.95 2.21 16.38
C ASP A 154 -12.94 3.04 15.10
N ARG A 155 -11.75 3.46 14.63
CA ARG A 155 -11.56 4.19 13.37
C ARG A 155 -12.00 3.37 12.16
N ALA A 156 -11.62 2.09 12.11
CA ALA A 156 -12.01 1.18 11.04
C ALA A 156 -13.53 0.97 11.03
N HIS A 157 -14.16 0.82 12.19
CA HIS A 157 -15.61 0.67 12.31
C HIS A 157 -16.37 1.94 11.94
N GLU A 158 -15.84 3.13 12.28
CA GLU A 158 -16.44 4.40 11.85
C GLU A 158 -16.39 4.54 10.33
N ALA A 159 -15.24 4.22 9.72
CA ALA A 159 -15.12 4.21 8.27
C ALA A 159 -16.12 3.24 7.61
N ARG A 160 -16.29 2.02 8.14
CA ARG A 160 -17.28 1.07 7.63
C ARG A 160 -18.71 1.65 7.65
N ARG A 161 -19.09 2.30 8.76
CA ARG A 161 -20.43 2.92 8.85
C ARG A 161 -20.65 3.98 7.78
N LEU A 162 -19.64 4.83 7.53
CA LEU A 162 -19.72 5.86 6.51
C LEU A 162 -19.72 5.30 5.08
N LEU A 163 -18.92 4.26 4.82
CA LEU A 163 -18.93 3.56 3.53
C LEU A 163 -20.29 2.94 3.25
N ALA A 164 -20.92 2.28 4.24
CA ALA A 164 -22.25 1.73 4.10
C ALA A 164 -23.31 2.81 3.86
N ALA A 165 -23.24 3.94 4.59
CA ALA A 165 -24.12 5.09 4.37
C ALA A 165 -23.93 5.71 2.97
N GLY A 166 -22.73 5.64 2.40
CA GLY A 166 -22.37 6.09 1.05
C GLY A 166 -22.70 5.07 -0.06
N GLY A 167 -23.36 3.95 0.26
CA GLY A 167 -23.85 2.98 -0.72
C GLY A 167 -22.95 1.75 -0.95
N VAL A 168 -21.91 1.57 -0.17
CA VAL A 168 -21.11 0.33 -0.18
C VAL A 168 -21.85 -0.74 0.61
N ALA A 169 -22.28 -1.83 -0.05
CA ALA A 169 -23.01 -2.92 0.58
C ALA A 169 -22.16 -3.64 1.62
N ASP A 170 -22.73 -3.90 2.82
CA ASP A 170 -22.00 -4.56 3.92
C ASP A 170 -21.51 -5.96 3.55
N GLU A 171 -22.20 -6.66 2.66
CA GLU A 171 -21.82 -7.99 2.16
C GLU A 171 -20.50 -7.99 1.39
N ARG A 172 -20.07 -6.82 0.90
CA ARG A 172 -18.77 -6.65 0.23
C ARG A 172 -17.62 -6.50 1.21
N VAL A 173 -17.90 -6.20 2.48
CA VAL A 173 -16.87 -6.00 3.49
C VAL A 173 -16.40 -7.35 4.02
N ARG A 174 -15.19 -7.77 3.67
CA ARG A 174 -14.57 -9.02 4.12
C ARG A 174 -14.04 -8.93 5.54
N ALA A 175 -13.43 -7.80 5.88
CA ALA A 175 -12.79 -7.61 7.18
C ALA A 175 -12.81 -6.15 7.60
N VAL A 176 -12.90 -5.93 8.91
CA VAL A 176 -12.68 -4.63 9.56
C VAL A 176 -11.67 -4.87 10.68
N THR A 177 -10.48 -4.27 10.57
CA THR A 177 -9.34 -4.60 11.44
C THR A 177 -8.69 -3.36 12.00
N GLY A 178 -8.41 -3.35 13.29
CA GLY A 178 -7.50 -2.38 13.91
C GLY A 178 -6.09 -2.95 13.96
N LEU A 179 -5.12 -2.23 13.42
CA LEU A 179 -3.72 -2.66 13.33
C LEU A 179 -2.79 -1.83 14.21
N ALA A 180 -3.32 -0.92 15.01
CA ALA A 180 -2.53 -0.04 15.87
C ALA A 180 -1.38 0.65 15.09
N ASP A 181 -0.19 0.70 15.66
CA ASP A 181 1.03 1.23 15.07
C ASP A 181 1.98 0.16 14.49
N THR A 182 1.46 -1.07 14.31
CA THR A 182 2.29 -2.22 13.88
C THR A 182 2.74 -2.15 12.43
N GLN A 183 2.03 -1.39 11.59
CA GLN A 183 2.32 -1.25 10.16
C GLN A 183 2.39 0.23 9.78
N PRO A 184 3.47 0.94 10.14
CA PRO A 184 3.62 2.35 9.80
C PRO A 184 3.78 2.54 8.29
N LEU A 185 3.15 3.59 7.74
CA LEU A 185 3.35 4.00 6.35
C LEU A 185 4.80 4.50 6.15
N ASN A 186 5.31 5.20 7.18
CA ASN A 186 6.69 5.69 7.24
C ASN A 186 7.45 4.98 8.38
N PRO A 187 8.11 3.85 8.13
CA PRO A 187 8.82 3.10 9.18
C PRO A 187 9.95 3.90 9.87
N GLY A 188 10.59 4.83 9.13
CA GLY A 188 11.63 5.71 9.68
C GLY A 188 11.10 6.83 10.58
N GLU A 189 9.80 7.09 10.56
CA GLU A 189 9.14 8.17 11.29
C GLU A 189 7.87 7.64 11.99
N PRO A 190 7.99 6.85 13.05
CA PRO A 190 6.84 6.16 13.67
C PRO A 190 5.78 7.12 14.23
N HIS A 191 6.16 8.36 14.53
CA HIS A 191 5.26 9.42 15.04
C HIS A 191 4.69 10.33 13.94
N ASN A 192 4.98 10.06 12.66
CA ASN A 192 4.48 10.86 11.55
C ASN A 192 2.94 10.79 11.49
N ALA A 193 2.30 11.96 11.25
CA ALA A 193 0.85 12.08 11.14
C ALA A 193 0.26 11.12 10.08
N ARG A 194 0.96 10.88 8.98
CA ARG A 194 0.52 10.00 7.89
C ARG A 194 0.39 8.52 8.32
N ASN A 195 0.97 8.13 9.46
CA ASN A 195 0.75 6.80 10.02
C ASN A 195 -0.69 6.64 10.56
N ARG A 196 -1.33 7.75 11.00
CA ARG A 196 -2.75 7.78 11.33
C ARG A 196 -3.54 7.76 10.03
N ARG A 197 -4.12 6.64 9.69
CA ARG A 197 -4.83 6.46 8.43
C ARG A 197 -5.92 5.41 8.50
N ILE A 198 -6.79 5.44 7.51
CA ILE A 198 -7.71 4.35 7.17
C ILE A 198 -7.24 3.79 5.83
N SER A 199 -6.99 2.49 5.77
CA SER A 199 -6.65 1.78 4.55
C SER A 199 -7.87 1.00 4.06
N LEU A 200 -8.27 1.23 2.81
CA LEU A 200 -9.35 0.54 2.13
C LEU A 200 -8.73 -0.36 1.06
N LYS A 201 -8.71 -1.65 1.29
CA LYS A 201 -8.18 -2.60 0.32
C LYS A 201 -9.31 -3.13 -0.56
N VAL A 202 -9.23 -2.81 -1.84
CA VAL A 202 -10.15 -3.28 -2.88
C VAL A 202 -9.57 -4.55 -3.48
N HIS A 203 -10.20 -5.70 -3.26
CA HIS A 203 -9.69 -6.99 -3.70
C HIS A 203 -9.99 -7.25 -5.18
N LEU A 204 -9.06 -7.93 -5.87
CA LEU A 204 -9.33 -8.51 -7.17
C LEU A 204 -10.25 -9.72 -7.05
N GLY A 205 -10.99 -9.99 -8.10
CA GLY A 205 -11.95 -11.09 -8.13
C GLY A 205 -13.31 -10.69 -7.52
N ALA A 206 -14.35 -11.24 -8.11
CA ALA A 206 -15.71 -10.97 -7.67
C ALA A 206 -16.02 -11.70 -6.38
N GLN A 207 -16.64 -10.96 -5.50
CA GLN A 207 -17.61 -11.36 -4.47
C GLN A 207 -17.16 -12.32 -3.35
N PRO A 208 -17.64 -12.05 -2.15
CA PRO A 208 -17.60 -12.97 -1.05
C PRO A 208 -18.45 -14.21 -1.27
#